data_532d659ba954dcb9f87a3694d3c1f9ee
#
_entry.id   532d659ba954dcb9f87a3694d3c1f9ee
#
_cell.length_a   1.000
_cell.length_b   1.000
_cell.length_c   1.000
_cell.angle_alpha   90.00
_cell.angle_beta   90.00
_cell.angle_gamma   90.00
#
_symmetry.space_group_name_H-M   'P 1'
#
loop_
_entity.id
_entity.type
_entity.pdbx_description
1 polymer ?
#
loop_
_entity_poly.entity_id
_entity_poly.type
_entity_poly.pdbx_seq_one_letter_code
_entity_poly.pdbx_strand_id
1 'polypeptide(L)'
;MSAPANKTETAKPALVVVGNGMAGMRTVEELLKLAPDLYDITVFGAEPHGNYNRILLSPLLAGDKSMDDIMLNTPEWYRQHGIKLHAGDPVVSIDRHRRIVRSRAGVELRYDRLLLATGSKPFIIPVPGHQLPGVIAFRDVQDVETMLTAARNHRHAVVIGGGLLGLEAANGLMRQGMDVTVVHVMDSLMERQLDKSAAILLKKALEQKGLRFLLNAQTAEIVGTGQVTAVRFKDGTEIPADLVVMTAGVRPNIELAQQAGLHCERAIVVDDTLQTYDPRIYAVGECVQHRMATFGLVAPIWDQARVCGAHLAGAGHRRYVQQATATKLKVTGVDLYSAGDFIGGEGSEDLVLRDPRRGIYKRLVINGPHIVGAVLYGDVKDGPWYFEMIQSRTDISALRSQLLFGQALCAQAA
;
A
#
# COMPACT_ATOMS: atom_id res chain seq x y z
N MET A 1 -28.37 -37.81 44.84
CA MET A 1 -27.42 -36.68 44.76
C MET A 1 -26.51 -36.92 43.56
N SER A 2 -26.85 -36.33 42.42
CA SER A 2 -26.05 -36.43 41.19
C SER A 2 -24.99 -35.33 41.23
N ALA A 3 -23.71 -35.73 41.12
CA ALA A 3 -22.59 -34.79 41.01
C ALA A 3 -22.73 -33.94 39.71
N PRO A 4 -22.40 -32.65 39.74
CA PRO A 4 -22.42 -31.85 38.53
C PRO A 4 -21.31 -32.33 37.58
N ALA A 5 -21.68 -32.61 36.33
CA ALA A 5 -20.75 -32.91 35.26
C ALA A 5 -19.79 -31.73 35.09
N ASN A 6 -18.51 -31.97 35.37
CA ASN A 6 -17.43 -31.06 35.11
C ASN A 6 -17.38 -30.82 33.58
N LYS A 7 -17.89 -29.68 33.09
CA LYS A 7 -17.66 -29.23 31.73
C LYS A 7 -16.15 -28.98 31.60
N THR A 8 -15.44 -29.94 31.02
CA THR A 8 -14.08 -29.71 30.52
C THR A 8 -14.19 -28.56 29.53
N GLU A 9 -13.75 -27.37 29.92
CA GLU A 9 -13.52 -26.25 28.95
C GLU A 9 -12.56 -26.78 27.90
N THR A 10 -13.09 -27.07 26.74
CA THR A 10 -12.26 -27.41 25.56
C THR A 10 -11.44 -26.17 25.23
N ALA A 11 -10.10 -26.30 25.32
CA ALA A 11 -9.19 -25.20 24.97
C ALA A 11 -9.54 -24.61 23.59
N LYS A 12 -9.63 -23.28 23.49
CA LYS A 12 -9.91 -22.59 22.23
C LYS A 12 -8.86 -22.97 21.19
N PRO A 13 -9.22 -23.18 19.92
CA PRO A 13 -8.24 -23.39 18.85
C PRO A 13 -7.30 -22.19 18.72
N ALA A 14 -6.04 -22.45 18.41
CA ALA A 14 -5.02 -21.43 18.29
C ALA A 14 -5.01 -20.81 16.89
N LEU A 15 -5.19 -19.49 16.81
CA LEU A 15 -4.93 -18.69 15.61
C LEU A 15 -3.60 -17.95 15.78
N VAL A 16 -2.63 -18.25 14.92
CA VAL A 16 -1.38 -17.49 14.85
C VAL A 16 -1.42 -16.56 13.63
N VAL A 17 -1.09 -15.27 13.86
CA VAL A 17 -1.02 -14.24 12.82
C VAL A 17 0.42 -13.80 12.64
N VAL A 18 0.95 -13.93 11.43
CA VAL A 18 2.31 -13.52 11.07
C VAL A 18 2.26 -12.23 10.29
N GLY A 19 2.58 -11.14 10.97
CA GLY A 19 2.51 -9.77 10.45
C GLY A 19 1.48 -8.94 11.21
N ASN A 20 1.96 -7.91 11.91
CA ASN A 20 1.16 -6.97 12.69
C ASN A 20 0.82 -5.69 11.88
N GLY A 21 0.69 -5.82 10.55
CA GLY A 21 0.33 -4.73 9.66
C GLY A 21 -1.18 -4.58 9.46
N MET A 22 -1.56 -3.58 8.63
CA MET A 22 -2.96 -3.20 8.37
C MET A 22 -3.82 -4.39 7.91
N ALA A 23 -3.32 -5.25 7.02
CA ALA A 23 -4.08 -6.38 6.47
C ALA A 23 -4.39 -7.44 7.53
N GLY A 24 -3.37 -7.87 8.28
CA GLY A 24 -3.50 -8.89 9.32
C GLY A 24 -4.44 -8.44 10.43
N MET A 25 -4.21 -7.25 10.96
CA MET A 25 -5.02 -6.73 12.07
C MET A 25 -6.45 -6.41 11.65
N ARG A 26 -6.66 -5.89 10.44
CA ARG A 26 -8.02 -5.74 9.92
C ARG A 26 -8.75 -7.07 9.80
N THR A 27 -8.06 -8.14 9.40
CA THR A 27 -8.66 -9.49 9.36
C THR A 27 -9.03 -9.97 10.75
N VAL A 28 -8.18 -9.74 11.76
CA VAL A 28 -8.49 -10.05 13.17
C VAL A 28 -9.69 -9.24 13.64
N GLU A 29 -9.77 -7.94 13.37
CA GLU A 29 -10.93 -7.11 13.71
C GLU A 29 -12.24 -7.64 13.08
N GLU A 30 -12.21 -8.02 11.81
CA GLU A 30 -13.40 -8.60 11.14
C GLU A 30 -13.78 -9.97 11.72
N LEU A 31 -12.79 -10.79 12.11
CA LEU A 31 -13.03 -12.06 12.82
C LEU A 31 -13.68 -11.80 14.20
N LEU A 32 -13.14 -10.90 15.00
CA LEU A 32 -13.66 -10.58 16.34
C LEU A 32 -15.08 -10.04 16.33
N LYS A 33 -15.48 -9.30 15.28
CA LYS A 33 -16.87 -8.84 15.11
C LYS A 33 -17.85 -10.00 14.93
N LEU A 34 -17.42 -11.10 14.32
CA LEU A 34 -18.27 -12.25 14.02
C LEU A 34 -18.20 -13.34 15.08
N ALA A 35 -17.02 -13.57 15.64
CA ALA A 35 -16.75 -14.66 16.56
C ALA A 35 -15.65 -14.26 17.58
N PRO A 36 -15.94 -13.38 18.56
CA PRO A 36 -14.94 -12.77 19.45
C PRO A 36 -14.21 -13.80 20.33
N ASP A 37 -14.87 -14.92 20.64
CA ASP A 37 -14.35 -15.94 21.57
C ASP A 37 -13.89 -17.24 20.91
N LEU A 38 -13.82 -17.27 19.57
CA LEU A 38 -13.58 -18.50 18.81
C LEU A 38 -12.14 -19.02 18.95
N TYR A 39 -11.15 -18.11 19.00
CA TYR A 39 -9.73 -18.47 18.97
C TYR A 39 -8.95 -17.88 20.16
N ASP A 40 -7.89 -18.58 20.56
CA ASP A 40 -6.75 -17.99 21.29
C ASP A 40 -5.80 -17.38 20.24
N ILE A 41 -5.73 -16.04 20.19
CA ILE A 41 -5.06 -15.31 19.10
C ILE A 41 -3.68 -14.85 19.56
N THR A 42 -2.65 -15.21 18.77
CA THR A 42 -1.27 -14.71 18.95
C THR A 42 -0.79 -14.04 17.67
N VAL A 43 -0.27 -12.82 17.79
CA VAL A 43 0.23 -12.00 16.67
C VAL A 43 1.73 -11.79 16.80
N PHE A 44 2.48 -12.03 15.73
CA PHE A 44 3.90 -11.71 15.62
C PHE A 44 4.12 -10.53 14.69
N GLY A 45 4.82 -9.50 15.15
CA GLY A 45 5.20 -8.32 14.38
C GLY A 45 6.71 -8.17 14.29
N ALA A 46 7.24 -7.81 13.12
CA ALA A 46 8.67 -7.52 12.95
C ALA A 46 9.06 -6.16 13.56
N GLU A 47 8.14 -5.22 13.59
CA GLU A 47 8.31 -3.89 14.17
C GLU A 47 7.96 -3.89 15.66
N PRO A 48 8.63 -3.06 16.50
CA PRO A 48 8.50 -3.09 17.96
C PRO A 48 7.28 -2.32 18.48
N HIS A 49 6.27 -2.11 17.65
CA HIS A 49 5.08 -1.33 18.01
C HIS A 49 3.78 -2.10 17.74
N GLY A 50 2.65 -1.52 18.18
CA GLY A 50 1.32 -1.91 17.73
C GLY A 50 1.10 -1.65 16.24
N ASN A 51 -0.07 -2.01 15.74
CA ASN A 51 -0.43 -1.75 14.36
C ASN A 51 -0.72 -0.26 14.12
N TYR A 52 -0.20 0.29 13.04
CA TYR A 52 -0.39 1.67 12.64
C TYR A 52 -0.80 1.80 11.16
N ASN A 53 -1.34 2.97 10.80
CA ASN A 53 -1.74 3.27 9.44
C ASN A 53 -0.54 3.71 8.59
N ARG A 54 0.00 2.80 7.77
CA ARG A 54 1.16 3.07 6.89
C ARG A 54 0.91 4.17 5.85
N ILE A 55 -0.35 4.43 5.48
CA ILE A 55 -0.69 5.54 4.58
C ILE A 55 -0.31 6.89 5.20
N LEU A 56 -0.31 6.97 6.53
CA LEU A 56 -0.02 8.18 7.28
C LEU A 56 1.48 8.39 7.59
N LEU A 57 2.37 7.53 7.08
CA LEU A 57 3.82 7.75 7.20
C LEU A 57 4.28 9.03 6.49
N SER A 58 3.65 9.38 5.37
CA SER A 58 3.95 10.63 4.65
C SER A 58 3.55 11.87 5.45
N PRO A 59 2.33 11.99 6.02
CA PRO A 59 1.98 13.04 6.99
C PRO A 59 2.88 13.05 8.24
N LEU A 60 3.31 11.89 8.74
CA LEU A 60 4.24 11.78 9.86
C LEU A 60 5.61 12.40 9.49
N LEU A 61 6.17 12.02 8.34
CA LEU A 61 7.42 12.60 7.82
C LEU A 61 7.30 14.11 7.59
N ALA A 62 6.16 14.57 7.10
CA ALA A 62 5.90 15.99 6.85
C ALA A 62 5.68 16.81 8.13
N GLY A 63 5.53 16.17 9.30
CA GLY A 63 5.26 16.82 10.58
C GLY A 63 3.79 17.20 10.79
N ASP A 64 2.87 16.68 9.97
CA ASP A 64 1.42 16.95 10.09
C ASP A 64 0.73 16.01 11.09
N LYS A 65 1.38 14.90 11.44
CA LYS A 65 0.91 13.86 12.33
C LYS A 65 2.01 13.43 13.31
N SER A 66 1.60 13.01 14.49
CA SER A 66 2.45 12.32 15.47
C SER A 66 2.34 10.80 15.31
N MET A 67 3.20 10.05 16.00
CA MET A 67 3.12 8.58 16.04
C MET A 67 1.77 8.12 16.62
N ASP A 68 1.28 8.77 17.67
CA ASP A 68 0.01 8.43 18.31
C ASP A 68 -1.19 8.64 17.35
N ASP A 69 -1.14 9.68 16.50
CA ASP A 69 -2.20 9.95 15.51
C ASP A 69 -2.35 8.87 14.44
N ILE A 70 -1.30 8.09 14.20
CA ILE A 70 -1.30 7.07 13.16
C ILE A 70 -1.54 5.66 13.70
N MET A 71 -1.50 5.47 15.04
CA MET A 71 -1.75 4.17 15.67
C MET A 71 -3.19 3.72 15.44
N LEU A 72 -3.38 2.48 14.98
CA LEU A 72 -4.69 1.84 14.79
C LEU A 72 -5.04 0.94 15.98
N ASN A 73 -4.10 0.09 16.40
CA ASN A 73 -4.28 -0.82 17.54
C ASN A 73 -3.15 -0.58 18.54
N THR A 74 -3.49 0.03 19.67
CA THR A 74 -2.55 0.29 20.76
C THR A 74 -2.28 -1.00 21.58
N PRO A 75 -1.22 -1.09 22.38
CA PRO A 75 -0.98 -2.23 23.27
C PRO A 75 -2.17 -2.53 24.19
N GLU A 76 -2.92 -1.51 24.59
CA GLU A 76 -4.15 -1.65 25.37
C GLU A 76 -5.24 -2.38 24.59
N TRP A 77 -5.42 -2.06 23.29
CA TRP A 77 -6.39 -2.74 22.44
C TRP A 77 -6.14 -4.26 22.39
N TYR A 78 -4.87 -4.71 22.25
CA TYR A 78 -4.54 -6.15 22.24
C TYR A 78 -4.91 -6.80 23.57
N ARG A 79 -4.60 -6.16 24.70
CA ARG A 79 -4.93 -6.67 26.02
C ARG A 79 -6.43 -6.80 26.25
N GLN A 80 -7.21 -5.80 25.85
CA GLN A 80 -8.68 -5.79 25.95
C GLN A 80 -9.34 -6.92 25.15
N HIS A 81 -8.74 -7.33 24.03
CA HIS A 81 -9.23 -8.43 23.20
C HIS A 81 -8.57 -9.78 23.51
N GLY A 82 -7.75 -9.87 24.56
CA GLY A 82 -7.07 -11.11 24.93
C GLY A 82 -6.04 -11.60 23.90
N ILE A 83 -5.53 -10.71 23.05
CA ILE A 83 -4.58 -11.03 22.00
C ILE A 83 -3.15 -10.93 22.53
N LYS A 84 -2.35 -11.98 22.34
CA LYS A 84 -0.93 -11.99 22.65
C LYS A 84 -0.14 -11.39 21.51
N LEU A 85 0.47 -10.21 21.72
CA LEU A 85 1.32 -9.56 20.74
C LEU A 85 2.80 -9.78 21.05
N HIS A 86 3.55 -10.34 20.10
CA HIS A 86 5.01 -10.39 20.06
C HIS A 86 5.53 -9.32 19.11
N ALA A 87 5.62 -8.08 19.60
CA ALA A 87 6.17 -6.96 18.84
C ALA A 87 7.70 -7.03 18.78
N GLY A 88 8.31 -6.74 17.62
CA GLY A 88 9.76 -6.83 17.42
C GLY A 88 10.29 -8.26 17.27
N ASP A 89 9.41 -9.25 17.23
CA ASP A 89 9.80 -10.68 17.17
C ASP A 89 9.17 -11.37 15.94
N PRO A 90 9.79 -11.24 14.74
CA PRO A 90 9.26 -11.84 13.52
C PRO A 90 9.35 -13.37 13.55
N VAL A 91 8.35 -14.04 12.98
CA VAL A 91 8.42 -15.47 12.67
C VAL A 91 9.48 -15.73 11.61
N VAL A 92 10.35 -16.69 11.84
CA VAL A 92 11.47 -17.06 10.97
C VAL A 92 11.32 -18.45 10.34
N SER A 93 10.45 -19.30 10.85
CA SER A 93 10.13 -20.59 10.23
C SER A 93 8.72 -21.08 10.52
N ILE A 94 8.19 -21.89 9.62
CA ILE A 94 6.88 -22.55 9.73
C ILE A 94 7.07 -24.03 9.39
N ASP A 95 6.81 -24.92 10.33
CA ASP A 95 6.68 -26.35 10.12
C ASP A 95 5.20 -26.71 9.93
N ARG A 96 4.76 -26.90 8.68
CA ARG A 96 3.36 -27.22 8.36
C ARG A 96 2.93 -28.62 8.81
N HIS A 97 3.84 -29.58 8.84
CA HIS A 97 3.53 -30.95 9.28
C HIS A 97 3.24 -31.02 10.77
N ARG A 98 4.09 -30.36 11.58
CA ARG A 98 3.93 -30.25 13.02
C ARG A 98 2.96 -29.14 13.41
N ARG A 99 2.65 -28.23 12.49
CA ARG A 99 1.81 -27.03 12.70
C ARG A 99 2.44 -26.11 13.76
N ILE A 100 3.72 -25.82 13.62
CA ILE A 100 4.48 -24.98 14.56
C ILE A 100 5.06 -23.79 13.79
N VAL A 101 4.95 -22.60 14.37
CA VAL A 101 5.75 -21.44 13.99
C VAL A 101 6.87 -21.24 14.99
N ARG A 102 8.02 -20.72 14.52
CA ARG A 102 9.13 -20.32 15.38
C ARG A 102 9.49 -18.87 15.10
N SER A 103 9.59 -18.06 16.15
CA SER A 103 10.02 -16.67 16.06
C SER A 103 11.55 -16.54 16.15
N ARG A 104 12.05 -15.32 15.88
CA ARG A 104 13.48 -14.98 16.00
C ARG A 104 13.97 -15.10 17.44
N ALA A 105 13.14 -14.75 18.43
CA ALA A 105 13.46 -14.89 19.85
C ALA A 105 13.38 -16.34 20.35
N GLY A 106 13.01 -17.29 19.49
CA GLY A 106 12.94 -18.72 19.83
C GLY A 106 11.58 -19.16 20.39
N VAL A 107 10.55 -18.33 20.33
CA VAL A 107 9.18 -18.72 20.73
C VAL A 107 8.64 -19.72 19.72
N GLU A 108 8.24 -20.90 20.19
CA GLU A 108 7.56 -21.92 19.40
C GLU A 108 6.09 -22.00 19.79
N LEU A 109 5.21 -21.85 18.80
CA LEU A 109 3.77 -21.97 18.99
C LEU A 109 3.14 -22.91 17.97
N ARG A 110 2.27 -23.80 18.47
CA ARG A 110 1.40 -24.61 17.63
C ARG A 110 0.20 -23.79 17.18
N TYR A 111 -0.25 -24.00 15.94
CA TYR A 111 -1.44 -23.37 15.40
C TYR A 111 -2.47 -24.39 14.90
N ASP A 112 -3.74 -24.04 15.03
CA ASP A 112 -4.86 -24.72 14.37
C ASP A 112 -5.26 -23.97 13.09
N ARG A 113 -5.07 -22.63 13.08
CA ARG A 113 -5.13 -21.77 11.91
C ARG A 113 -3.93 -20.82 11.91
N LEU A 114 -3.42 -20.55 10.73
CA LEU A 114 -2.31 -19.61 10.50
C LEU A 114 -2.74 -18.55 9.48
N LEU A 115 -2.55 -17.28 9.82
CA LEU A 115 -2.78 -16.16 8.91
C LEU A 115 -1.44 -15.51 8.56
N LEU A 116 -1.07 -15.54 7.29
CA LEU A 116 0.10 -14.86 6.76
C LEU A 116 -0.29 -13.47 6.27
N ALA A 117 0.28 -12.43 6.87
CA ALA A 117 0.07 -11.03 6.52
C ALA A 117 1.42 -10.30 6.45
N THR A 118 2.40 -10.94 5.82
CA THR A 118 3.80 -10.52 5.78
C THR A 118 4.06 -9.27 4.93
N GLY A 119 3.05 -8.83 4.15
CA GLY A 119 3.10 -7.60 3.37
C GLY A 119 4.09 -7.66 2.22
N SER A 120 4.82 -6.58 2.01
CA SER A 120 5.84 -6.44 0.96
C SER A 120 7.10 -5.77 1.49
N LYS A 121 8.20 -5.95 0.75
CA LYS A 121 9.50 -5.29 0.98
C LYS A 121 9.73 -4.23 -0.09
N PRO A 122 10.39 -3.10 0.25
CA PRO A 122 10.80 -2.13 -0.75
C PRO A 122 11.78 -2.77 -1.74
N PHE A 123 11.65 -2.37 -3.00
CA PHE A 123 12.62 -2.77 -4.01
C PHE A 123 13.79 -1.78 -4.01
N ILE A 124 14.94 -2.27 -3.57
CA ILE A 124 16.21 -1.56 -3.66
C ILE A 124 16.84 -1.84 -5.02
N ILE A 125 17.11 -0.81 -5.81
CA ILE A 125 17.73 -0.94 -7.13
C ILE A 125 19.16 -1.45 -6.93
N PRO A 126 19.54 -2.59 -7.57
CA PRO A 126 20.84 -3.21 -7.34
C PRO A 126 21.96 -2.54 -8.16
N VAL A 127 22.19 -1.26 -7.89
CA VAL A 127 23.32 -0.48 -8.47
C VAL A 127 24.51 -0.47 -7.52
N PRO A 128 25.75 -0.29 -7.99
CA PRO A 128 26.90 -0.05 -7.12
C PRO A 128 26.59 1.03 -6.08
N GLY A 129 27.02 0.83 -4.84
CA GLY A 129 26.78 1.78 -3.74
C GLY A 129 25.40 1.76 -3.10
N HIS A 130 24.47 0.88 -3.53
CA HIS A 130 23.11 0.81 -2.95
C HIS A 130 23.06 0.41 -1.46
N GLN A 131 24.16 -0.09 -0.92
CA GLN A 131 24.30 -0.47 0.50
C GLN A 131 25.03 0.58 1.34
N LEU A 132 25.45 1.71 0.76
CA LEU A 132 26.14 2.78 1.50
C LEU A 132 25.23 3.35 2.61
N PRO A 133 25.77 3.69 3.78
CA PRO A 133 25.08 4.51 4.75
C PRO A 133 24.52 5.79 4.11
N GLY A 134 23.25 6.12 4.42
CA GLY A 134 22.49 7.19 3.77
C GLY A 134 21.66 6.74 2.56
N VAL A 135 21.71 5.44 2.19
CA VAL A 135 20.78 4.86 1.23
C VAL A 135 19.71 4.09 1.98
N ILE A 136 18.46 4.49 1.83
CA ILE A 136 17.33 3.92 2.58
C ILE A 136 16.12 3.68 1.67
N ALA A 137 15.13 2.98 2.18
CA ALA A 137 13.78 2.91 1.62
C ALA A 137 12.85 3.94 2.28
N PHE A 138 11.58 3.91 1.92
CA PHE A 138 10.50 4.57 2.65
C PHE A 138 9.33 3.60 2.79
N ARG A 139 9.28 2.90 3.93
CA ARG A 139 8.31 1.79 4.10
C ARG A 139 7.69 1.73 5.50
N ASP A 140 8.43 2.06 6.54
CA ASP A 140 8.01 1.92 7.93
C ASP A 140 8.41 3.13 8.79
N VAL A 141 8.09 3.06 10.09
CA VAL A 141 8.39 4.15 11.03
C VAL A 141 9.90 4.37 11.18
N GLN A 142 10.69 3.31 11.15
CA GLN A 142 12.14 3.41 11.27
C GLN A 142 12.76 4.17 10.08
N ASP A 143 12.22 3.97 8.89
CA ASP A 143 12.61 4.76 7.71
C ASP A 143 12.30 6.25 7.92
N VAL A 144 11.09 6.57 8.45
CA VAL A 144 10.73 7.97 8.78
C VAL A 144 11.68 8.59 9.80
N GLU A 145 12.02 7.90 10.89
CA GLU A 145 12.94 8.37 11.90
C GLU A 145 14.34 8.63 11.31
N THR A 146 14.80 7.74 10.43
CA THR A 146 16.06 7.90 9.71
C THR A 146 16.03 9.12 8.80
N MET A 147 14.92 9.33 8.05
CA MET A 147 14.73 10.50 7.19
C MET A 147 14.71 11.80 7.99
N LEU A 148 14.00 11.84 9.12
CA LEU A 148 13.96 13.01 10.01
C LEU A 148 15.32 13.32 10.62
N THR A 149 16.09 12.28 10.97
CA THR A 149 17.46 12.45 11.48
C THR A 149 18.39 12.99 10.40
N ALA A 150 18.28 12.46 9.18
CA ALA A 150 19.06 12.96 8.04
C ALA A 150 18.73 14.43 7.72
N ALA A 151 17.44 14.81 7.76
CA ALA A 151 17.02 16.18 7.48
C ALA A 151 17.55 17.22 8.47
N ARG A 152 17.84 16.81 9.71
CA ARG A 152 18.46 17.71 10.73
C ARG A 152 19.94 17.93 10.50
N ASN A 153 20.64 17.00 9.86
CA ASN A 153 22.11 16.98 9.78
C ASN A 153 22.63 17.21 8.37
N HIS A 154 21.80 17.11 7.35
CA HIS A 154 22.18 17.10 5.94
C HIS A 154 21.26 17.99 5.10
N ARG A 155 21.70 18.28 3.88
CA ARG A 155 21.01 19.25 3.03
C ARG A 155 20.40 18.63 1.78
N HIS A 156 21.10 17.71 1.11
CA HIS A 156 20.70 17.22 -0.21
C HIS A 156 20.09 15.84 -0.15
N ALA A 157 18.82 15.70 -0.55
CA ALA A 157 18.16 14.43 -0.69
C ALA A 157 17.86 14.11 -2.15
N VAL A 158 18.11 12.88 -2.54
CA VAL A 158 17.70 12.33 -3.83
C VAL A 158 16.67 11.23 -3.59
N VAL A 159 15.47 11.37 -4.18
CA VAL A 159 14.42 10.37 -4.14
C VAL A 159 14.35 9.67 -5.48
N ILE A 160 14.63 8.37 -5.51
CA ILE A 160 14.60 7.55 -6.73
C ILE A 160 13.25 6.86 -6.85
N GLY A 161 12.40 7.39 -7.73
CA GLY A 161 11.05 6.95 -8.02
C GLY A 161 10.04 8.08 -8.04
N GLY A 162 9.41 8.33 -9.20
CA GLY A 162 8.41 9.39 -9.44
C GLY A 162 6.96 8.95 -9.23
N GLY A 163 6.74 7.81 -8.55
CA GLY A 163 5.41 7.35 -8.14
C GLY A 163 4.92 8.04 -6.86
N LEU A 164 3.71 7.68 -6.41
CA LEU A 164 3.05 8.28 -5.24
C LEU A 164 3.98 8.38 -4.02
N LEU A 165 4.51 7.23 -3.59
CA LEU A 165 5.34 7.16 -2.37
C LEU A 165 6.61 8.01 -2.48
N GLY A 166 7.22 8.08 -3.68
CA GLY A 166 8.39 8.91 -3.92
C GLY A 166 8.07 10.40 -3.85
N LEU A 167 6.96 10.84 -4.42
CA LEU A 167 6.51 12.24 -4.34
C LEU A 167 6.16 12.64 -2.90
N GLU A 168 5.55 11.73 -2.15
CA GLU A 168 5.25 11.94 -0.72
C GLU A 168 6.52 12.02 0.13
N ALA A 169 7.49 11.12 -0.08
CA ALA A 169 8.79 11.16 0.58
C ALA A 169 9.52 12.48 0.27
N ALA A 170 9.55 12.87 -1.01
CA ALA A 170 10.18 14.10 -1.45
C ALA A 170 9.56 15.34 -0.82
N ASN A 171 8.22 15.41 -0.76
CA ASN A 171 7.53 16.50 -0.10
C ASN A 171 7.81 16.53 1.41
N GLY A 172 7.80 15.38 2.07
CA GLY A 172 8.10 15.28 3.49
C GLY A 172 9.50 15.83 3.80
N LEU A 173 10.53 15.38 3.08
CA LEU A 173 11.90 15.85 3.24
C LEU A 173 12.07 17.35 2.91
N MET A 174 11.42 17.83 1.85
CA MET A 174 11.41 19.25 1.50
C MET A 174 10.80 20.09 2.64
N ARG A 175 9.70 19.64 3.25
CA ARG A 175 9.08 20.32 4.39
C ARG A 175 9.95 20.29 5.66
N GLN A 176 10.84 19.30 5.76
CA GLN A 176 11.87 19.24 6.80
C GLN A 176 13.11 20.10 6.46
N GLY A 177 13.09 20.86 5.36
CA GLY A 177 14.13 21.83 4.99
C GLY A 177 15.23 21.30 4.08
N MET A 178 15.10 20.09 3.52
CA MET A 178 16.08 19.55 2.57
C MET A 178 15.87 20.08 1.15
N ASP A 179 16.97 20.21 0.39
CA ASP A 179 16.98 20.41 -1.06
C ASP A 179 16.74 19.06 -1.74
N VAL A 180 15.52 18.82 -2.28
CA VAL A 180 15.12 17.50 -2.78
C VAL A 180 15.09 17.46 -4.30
N THR A 181 15.73 16.42 -4.87
CA THR A 181 15.62 16.07 -6.29
C THR A 181 14.97 14.69 -6.45
N VAL A 182 13.85 14.64 -7.16
CA VAL A 182 13.19 13.38 -7.55
C VAL A 182 13.76 12.92 -8.89
N VAL A 183 14.30 11.70 -8.89
CA VAL A 183 14.85 11.03 -10.07
C VAL A 183 13.88 9.97 -10.55
N HIS A 184 13.52 9.98 -11.83
CA HIS A 184 12.59 9.01 -12.39
C HIS A 184 13.04 8.51 -13.74
N VAL A 185 12.94 7.19 -13.94
CA VAL A 185 13.36 6.51 -15.19
C VAL A 185 12.40 6.76 -16.35
N MET A 186 11.13 7.07 -16.07
CA MET A 186 10.11 7.36 -17.06
C MET A 186 10.07 8.86 -17.44
N ASP A 187 9.39 9.17 -18.53
CA ASP A 187 9.21 10.53 -19.05
C ASP A 187 8.12 11.33 -18.30
N SER A 188 7.35 10.67 -17.42
CA SER A 188 6.23 11.29 -16.72
C SER A 188 6.11 10.76 -15.28
N LEU A 189 5.60 11.58 -14.36
CA LEU A 189 5.33 11.20 -12.98
C LEU A 189 4.05 10.39 -12.89
N MET A 190 4.02 9.42 -11.94
CA MET A 190 2.82 8.63 -11.62
C MET A 190 2.19 7.95 -12.85
N GLU A 191 2.98 7.43 -13.77
CA GLU A 191 2.56 6.81 -15.03
C GLU A 191 1.56 5.66 -14.88
N ARG A 192 1.44 5.11 -13.68
CA ARG A 192 0.46 4.07 -13.34
C ARG A 192 -0.90 4.60 -12.89
N GLN A 193 -1.01 5.92 -12.67
CA GLN A 193 -2.23 6.56 -12.16
C GLN A 193 -2.65 7.77 -12.98
N LEU A 194 -1.75 8.40 -13.72
CA LEU A 194 -2.02 9.64 -14.44
C LEU A 194 -1.67 9.52 -15.92
N ASP A 195 -2.46 10.19 -16.75
CA ASP A 195 -2.07 10.45 -18.11
C ASP A 195 -1.02 11.58 -18.19
N LYS A 196 -0.37 11.73 -19.34
CA LYS A 196 0.72 12.72 -19.51
C LYS A 196 0.30 14.16 -19.20
N SER A 197 -0.94 14.54 -19.50
CA SER A 197 -1.44 15.90 -19.25
C SER A 197 -1.55 16.19 -17.75
N ALA A 198 -2.13 15.28 -16.98
CA ALA A 198 -2.22 15.39 -15.54
C ALA A 198 -0.84 15.32 -14.87
N ALA A 199 0.06 14.46 -15.36
CA ALA A 199 1.43 14.35 -14.86
C ALA A 199 2.25 15.63 -15.07
N ILE A 200 2.08 16.32 -16.19
CA ILE A 200 2.72 17.63 -16.45
C ILE A 200 2.20 18.70 -15.47
N LEU A 201 0.89 18.73 -15.24
CA LEU A 201 0.29 19.67 -14.27
C LEU A 201 0.79 19.41 -12.86
N LEU A 202 0.85 18.14 -12.46
CA LEU A 202 1.38 17.74 -11.17
C LEU A 202 2.85 18.15 -11.00
N LYS A 203 3.71 17.80 -11.96
CA LYS A 203 5.13 18.19 -11.96
C LYS A 203 5.28 19.69 -11.76
N LYS A 204 4.59 20.50 -12.57
CA LYS A 204 4.63 21.97 -12.47
C LYS A 204 4.22 22.49 -11.11
N ALA A 205 3.15 21.93 -10.51
CA ALA A 205 2.69 22.31 -9.19
C ALA A 205 3.71 21.95 -8.09
N LEU A 206 4.42 20.83 -8.24
CA LEU A 206 5.45 20.40 -7.30
C LEU A 206 6.76 21.20 -7.46
N GLU A 207 7.13 21.57 -8.68
CA GLU A 207 8.26 22.46 -8.94
C GLU A 207 8.06 23.86 -8.32
N GLN A 208 6.82 24.38 -8.41
CA GLN A 208 6.45 25.66 -7.76
C GLN A 208 6.58 25.61 -6.22
N LYS A 209 6.53 24.40 -5.63
CA LYS A 209 6.74 24.20 -4.19
C LYS A 209 8.22 24.02 -3.82
N GLY A 210 9.12 23.89 -4.81
CA GLY A 210 10.58 23.79 -4.58
C GLY A 210 11.17 22.41 -4.86
N LEU A 211 10.39 21.42 -5.30
CA LEU A 211 10.94 20.12 -5.70
C LEU A 211 11.61 20.22 -7.08
N ARG A 212 12.71 19.50 -7.24
CA ARG A 212 13.41 19.37 -8.54
C ARG A 212 13.15 17.97 -9.10
N PHE A 213 13.09 17.86 -10.43
CA PHE A 213 12.81 16.60 -11.12
C PHE A 213 13.83 16.33 -12.23
N LEU A 214 14.36 15.10 -12.24
CA LEU A 214 15.12 14.52 -13.34
C LEU A 214 14.33 13.32 -13.88
N LEU A 215 13.64 13.53 -14.99
CA LEU A 215 12.91 12.50 -15.71
C LEU A 215 13.81 11.87 -16.79
N ASN A 216 13.47 10.66 -17.25
CA ASN A 216 14.30 9.86 -18.16
C ASN A 216 15.72 9.63 -17.61
N ALA A 217 15.91 9.73 -16.28
CA ALA A 217 17.20 9.61 -15.63
C ALA A 217 17.37 8.22 -15.04
N GLN A 218 18.33 7.48 -15.60
CA GLN A 218 18.63 6.13 -15.12
C GLN A 218 19.83 6.16 -14.19
N THR A 219 19.61 5.85 -12.91
CA THR A 219 20.69 5.71 -11.92
C THR A 219 21.65 4.60 -12.33
N ALA A 220 22.93 4.92 -12.41
CA ALA A 220 24.00 3.99 -12.70
C ALA A 220 24.74 3.54 -11.43
N GLU A 221 24.96 4.46 -10.50
CA GLU A 221 25.73 4.24 -9.28
C GLU A 221 25.34 5.22 -8.19
N ILE A 222 25.43 4.81 -6.95
CA ILE A 222 25.41 5.69 -5.78
C ILE A 222 26.85 5.83 -5.30
N VAL A 223 27.36 7.06 -5.36
CA VAL A 223 28.76 7.38 -5.12
C VAL A 223 28.98 7.70 -3.65
N GLY A 224 30.11 7.22 -3.11
CA GLY A 224 30.52 7.55 -1.74
C GLY A 224 31.63 6.65 -1.21
N THR A 225 32.31 7.13 -0.18
CA THR A 225 33.31 6.36 0.58
C THR A 225 32.87 6.36 2.04
N GLY A 226 32.30 5.24 2.50
CA GLY A 226 31.75 5.11 3.86
C GLY A 226 30.38 5.73 4.07
N GLN A 227 29.96 6.70 3.26
CA GLN A 227 28.64 7.33 3.25
C GLN A 227 28.33 7.82 1.84
N VAL A 228 27.04 7.93 1.50
CA VAL A 228 26.61 8.51 0.21
C VAL A 228 27.03 9.97 0.10
N THR A 229 27.53 10.37 -1.09
CA THR A 229 27.90 11.77 -1.41
C THR A 229 27.27 12.26 -2.71
N ALA A 230 26.90 11.34 -3.63
CA ALA A 230 26.27 11.70 -4.90
C ALA A 230 25.51 10.52 -5.51
N VAL A 231 24.69 10.83 -6.51
CA VAL A 231 24.06 9.86 -7.42
C VAL A 231 24.55 10.12 -8.84
N ARG A 232 25.13 9.10 -9.50
CA ARG A 232 25.59 9.14 -10.88
C ARG A 232 24.59 8.46 -11.82
N PHE A 233 24.35 9.06 -12.95
CA PHE A 233 23.44 8.55 -13.97
C PHE A 233 24.19 7.90 -15.15
N LYS A 234 23.45 7.14 -15.99
CA LYS A 234 24.04 6.45 -17.14
C LYS A 234 24.59 7.37 -18.23
N ASP A 235 24.12 8.59 -18.30
CA ASP A 235 24.66 9.62 -19.20
C ASP A 235 25.97 10.26 -18.70
N GLY A 236 26.46 9.84 -17.53
CA GLY A 236 27.67 10.33 -16.90
C GLY A 236 27.46 11.56 -16.00
N THR A 237 26.26 12.14 -15.96
CA THR A 237 25.97 13.26 -15.06
C THR A 237 25.88 12.78 -13.61
N GLU A 238 26.14 13.70 -12.66
CA GLU A 238 26.15 13.42 -11.24
C GLU A 238 25.48 14.56 -10.47
N ILE A 239 24.74 14.21 -9.42
CA ILE A 239 24.14 15.19 -8.50
C ILE A 239 24.52 14.87 -7.05
N PRO A 240 24.74 15.91 -6.18
CA PRO A 240 25.06 15.70 -4.77
C PRO A 240 23.88 15.05 -4.03
N ALA A 241 24.19 14.16 -3.09
CA ALA A 241 23.23 13.51 -2.24
C ALA A 241 23.86 13.14 -0.89
N ASP A 242 23.26 13.60 0.19
CA ASP A 242 23.59 13.17 1.56
C ASP A 242 22.66 12.04 2.00
N LEU A 243 21.48 11.98 1.40
CA LEU A 243 20.46 10.96 1.60
C LEU A 243 19.90 10.50 0.24
N VAL A 244 19.80 9.19 0.03
CA VAL A 244 19.13 8.59 -1.11
C VAL A 244 17.97 7.75 -0.63
N VAL A 245 16.74 8.09 -1.04
CA VAL A 245 15.53 7.34 -0.69
C VAL A 245 15.05 6.56 -1.91
N MET A 246 15.05 5.24 -1.82
CA MET A 246 14.59 4.36 -2.91
C MET A 246 13.11 4.03 -2.78
N THR A 247 12.32 4.52 -3.74
CA THR A 247 10.87 4.27 -3.85
C THR A 247 10.49 3.68 -5.20
N ALA A 248 11.36 2.80 -5.73
CA ALA A 248 11.23 2.19 -7.05
C ALA A 248 10.24 1.01 -7.10
N GLY A 249 9.35 0.91 -6.14
CA GLY A 249 8.33 -0.12 -6.02
C GLY A 249 8.54 -1.05 -4.84
N VAL A 250 7.66 -2.07 -4.75
CA VAL A 250 7.67 -3.08 -3.69
C VAL A 250 7.61 -4.48 -4.27
N ARG A 251 8.09 -5.46 -3.51
CA ARG A 251 7.96 -6.89 -3.83
C ARG A 251 7.23 -7.61 -2.71
N PRO A 252 6.26 -8.49 -3.02
CA PRO A 252 5.62 -9.33 -2.02
C PRO A 252 6.62 -10.06 -1.14
N ASN A 253 6.40 -10.04 0.17
CA ASN A 253 7.27 -10.71 1.14
C ASN A 253 6.82 -12.17 1.30
N ILE A 254 7.38 -13.07 0.50
CA ILE A 254 6.95 -14.47 0.35
C ILE A 254 7.96 -15.49 0.88
N GLU A 255 9.14 -15.07 1.30
CA GLU A 255 10.25 -15.98 1.63
C GLU A 255 9.88 -16.99 2.71
N LEU A 256 9.16 -16.55 3.75
CA LEU A 256 8.70 -17.44 4.82
C LEU A 256 7.72 -18.50 4.30
N ALA A 257 6.80 -18.10 3.41
CA ALA A 257 5.83 -19.00 2.79
C ALA A 257 6.50 -20.01 1.84
N GLN A 258 7.48 -19.55 1.04
CA GLN A 258 8.27 -20.41 0.15
C GLN A 258 9.10 -21.43 0.94
N GLN A 259 9.78 -21.01 2.00
CA GLN A 259 10.54 -21.91 2.88
C GLN A 259 9.66 -22.95 3.57
N ALA A 260 8.41 -22.58 3.88
CA ALA A 260 7.41 -23.52 4.38
C ALA A 260 6.83 -24.45 3.29
N GLY A 261 7.23 -24.30 2.04
CA GLY A 261 6.75 -25.08 0.89
C GLY A 261 5.32 -24.72 0.49
N LEU A 262 4.83 -23.51 0.78
CA LEU A 262 3.56 -23.02 0.22
C LEU A 262 3.73 -22.65 -1.26
N HIS A 263 2.64 -22.80 -2.01
CA HIS A 263 2.63 -22.40 -3.42
C HIS A 263 2.71 -20.88 -3.57
N CYS A 264 3.80 -20.42 -4.18
CA CYS A 264 4.06 -19.03 -4.47
C CYS A 264 4.49 -18.88 -5.94
N GLU A 265 3.91 -17.91 -6.62
CA GLU A 265 4.37 -17.44 -7.93
C GLU A 265 4.97 -16.03 -7.76
N ARG A 266 4.26 -14.99 -8.17
CA ARG A 266 4.63 -13.60 -7.89
C ARG A 266 4.39 -13.21 -6.43
N ALA A 267 3.44 -13.88 -5.79
CA ALA A 267 3.10 -13.76 -4.38
C ALA A 267 2.54 -15.09 -3.86
N ILE A 268 2.07 -15.16 -2.61
CA ILE A 268 1.44 -16.37 -2.04
C ILE A 268 0.11 -16.58 -2.75
N VAL A 269 -0.05 -17.73 -3.42
CA VAL A 269 -1.27 -18.05 -4.16
C VAL A 269 -2.38 -18.45 -3.19
N VAL A 270 -3.54 -17.79 -3.32
CA VAL A 270 -4.74 -18.05 -2.53
C VAL A 270 -5.98 -18.22 -3.43
N ASP A 271 -6.98 -18.91 -2.89
CA ASP A 271 -8.28 -19.05 -3.51
C ASP A 271 -9.23 -17.87 -3.22
N ASP A 272 -10.49 -17.96 -3.64
CA ASP A 272 -11.51 -16.92 -3.43
C ASP A 272 -11.90 -16.74 -1.94
N THR A 273 -11.39 -17.56 -1.01
CA THR A 273 -11.59 -17.44 0.43
C THR A 273 -10.37 -16.91 1.16
N LEU A 274 -9.31 -16.55 0.40
CA LEU A 274 -7.99 -16.17 0.89
C LEU A 274 -7.24 -17.33 1.59
N GLN A 275 -7.64 -18.56 1.35
CA GLN A 275 -6.99 -19.77 1.83
C GLN A 275 -5.90 -20.18 0.84
N THR A 276 -4.76 -20.65 1.33
CA THR A 276 -3.73 -21.30 0.51
C THR A 276 -4.16 -22.75 0.21
N TYR A 277 -3.38 -23.50 -0.57
CA TYR A 277 -3.68 -24.91 -0.77
C TYR A 277 -3.59 -25.74 0.53
N ASP A 278 -2.91 -25.25 1.57
CA ASP A 278 -2.97 -25.83 2.92
C ASP A 278 -4.23 -25.30 3.62
N PRO A 279 -5.21 -26.17 3.95
CA PRO A 279 -6.52 -25.75 4.45
C PRO A 279 -6.48 -25.10 5.84
N ARG A 280 -5.32 -25.03 6.49
CA ARG A 280 -5.11 -24.37 7.78
C ARG A 280 -4.46 -23.01 7.64
N ILE A 281 -3.96 -22.66 6.45
CA ILE A 281 -3.16 -21.46 6.23
C ILE A 281 -3.87 -20.51 5.28
N TYR A 282 -4.08 -19.28 5.75
CA TYR A 282 -4.65 -18.17 5.02
C TYR A 282 -3.57 -17.12 4.75
N ALA A 283 -3.77 -16.30 3.72
CA ALA A 283 -2.92 -15.15 3.50
C ALA A 283 -3.73 -13.93 3.05
N VAL A 284 -3.32 -12.73 3.48
CA VAL A 284 -3.98 -11.47 3.15
C VAL A 284 -2.96 -10.35 2.93
N GLY A 285 -3.32 -9.35 2.16
CA GLY A 285 -2.52 -8.14 1.96
C GLY A 285 -1.61 -8.21 0.75
N GLU A 286 -0.51 -7.45 0.80
CA GLU A 286 0.41 -7.32 -0.33
C GLU A 286 1.27 -8.56 -0.61
N CYS A 287 1.31 -9.51 0.34
CA CYS A 287 2.01 -10.80 0.13
C CYS A 287 1.19 -11.80 -0.71
N VAL A 288 -0.02 -11.45 -1.11
CA VAL A 288 -0.98 -12.37 -1.74
C VAL A 288 -1.03 -12.21 -3.25
N GLN A 289 -1.18 -13.35 -3.94
CA GLN A 289 -1.65 -13.43 -5.31
C GLN A 289 -3.00 -14.14 -5.35
N HIS A 290 -4.02 -13.44 -5.85
CA HIS A 290 -5.32 -14.01 -6.12
C HIS A 290 -5.52 -14.07 -7.63
N ARG A 291 -5.63 -15.27 -8.19
CA ARG A 291 -5.61 -15.50 -9.64
C ARG A 291 -4.35 -14.88 -10.26
N MET A 292 -4.50 -13.91 -11.18
CA MET A 292 -3.36 -13.23 -11.83
C MET A 292 -2.96 -11.90 -11.18
N ALA A 293 -3.66 -11.48 -10.11
CA ALA A 293 -3.46 -10.18 -9.50
C ALA A 293 -2.60 -10.22 -8.23
N THR A 294 -1.75 -9.23 -8.09
CA THR A 294 -1.06 -8.84 -6.85
C THR A 294 -1.53 -7.46 -6.43
N PHE A 295 -1.36 -7.10 -5.17
CA PHE A 295 -2.00 -5.93 -4.56
C PHE A 295 -0.95 -4.96 -4.02
N GLY A 296 -1.18 -3.67 -4.17
CA GLY A 296 -0.34 -2.59 -3.66
C GLY A 296 -1.15 -1.39 -3.19
N LEU A 297 -2.49 -1.50 -3.19
CA LEU A 297 -3.42 -0.49 -2.68
C LEU A 297 -4.20 -1.05 -1.50
N VAL A 298 -4.65 -0.17 -0.61
CA VAL A 298 -5.31 -0.58 0.64
C VAL A 298 -6.75 -1.04 0.42
N ALA A 299 -7.50 -0.44 -0.52
CA ALA A 299 -8.92 -0.77 -0.72
C ALA A 299 -9.16 -2.27 -0.97
N PRO A 300 -8.45 -2.96 -1.88
CA PRO A 300 -8.59 -4.42 -2.05
C PRO A 300 -8.25 -5.22 -0.79
N ILE A 301 -7.33 -4.72 0.03
CA ILE A 301 -6.89 -5.39 1.27
C ILE A 301 -8.03 -5.42 2.31
N TRP A 302 -8.86 -4.39 2.36
CA TRP A 302 -10.03 -4.37 3.24
C TRP A 302 -11.08 -5.41 2.83
N ASP A 303 -11.27 -5.62 1.52
CA ASP A 303 -12.16 -6.66 1.02
C ASP A 303 -11.61 -8.06 1.32
N GLN A 304 -10.30 -8.27 1.12
CA GLN A 304 -9.63 -9.51 1.54
C GLN A 304 -9.82 -9.77 3.04
N ALA A 305 -9.62 -8.77 3.89
CA ALA A 305 -9.76 -8.90 5.34
C ALA A 305 -11.18 -9.32 5.74
N ARG A 306 -12.21 -8.72 5.12
CA ARG A 306 -13.61 -9.08 5.38
C ARG A 306 -13.93 -10.52 4.97
N VAL A 307 -13.43 -10.97 3.83
CA VAL A 307 -13.65 -12.34 3.35
C VAL A 307 -12.91 -13.35 4.22
N CYS A 308 -11.61 -13.11 4.48
CA CYS A 308 -10.78 -13.99 5.29
C CYS A 308 -11.30 -14.08 6.73
N GLY A 309 -11.65 -12.96 7.36
CA GLY A 309 -12.21 -12.91 8.71
C GLY A 309 -13.53 -13.69 8.82
N ALA A 310 -14.43 -13.55 7.84
CA ALA A 310 -15.66 -14.31 7.79
C ALA A 310 -15.41 -15.83 7.61
N HIS A 311 -14.44 -16.21 6.79
CA HIS A 311 -14.10 -17.62 6.59
C HIS A 311 -13.44 -18.23 7.83
N LEU A 312 -12.55 -17.52 8.51
CA LEU A 312 -11.97 -17.92 9.80
C LEU A 312 -13.02 -18.05 10.89
N ALA A 313 -14.08 -17.22 10.88
CA ALA A 313 -15.20 -17.28 11.83
C ALA A 313 -16.17 -18.45 11.55
N GLY A 314 -15.97 -19.23 10.48
CA GLY A 314 -16.91 -20.27 10.06
C GLY A 314 -18.16 -19.74 9.36
N ALA A 315 -18.27 -18.42 9.10
CA ALA A 315 -19.35 -17.76 8.34
C ALA A 315 -19.07 -17.72 6.84
N GLY A 316 -18.51 -18.75 6.27
CA GLY A 316 -17.74 -18.85 5.03
C GLY A 316 -18.47 -18.80 3.69
N HIS A 317 -19.59 -18.07 3.55
CA HIS A 317 -20.26 -17.90 2.25
C HIS A 317 -19.71 -16.74 1.39
N ARG A 318 -18.89 -15.85 1.95
CA ARG A 318 -18.26 -14.76 1.21
C ARG A 318 -17.13 -15.27 0.34
N ARG A 319 -16.98 -14.66 -0.84
CA ARG A 319 -15.87 -14.92 -1.78
C ARG A 319 -15.24 -13.58 -2.16
N TYR A 320 -13.92 -13.56 -2.26
CA TYR A 320 -13.20 -12.42 -2.75
C TYR A 320 -13.33 -12.32 -4.26
N VAL A 321 -13.79 -11.20 -4.73
CA VAL A 321 -13.87 -10.86 -6.14
C VAL A 321 -13.07 -9.57 -6.35
N GLN A 322 -12.06 -9.64 -7.22
CA GLN A 322 -11.29 -8.47 -7.56
C GLN A 322 -12.19 -7.48 -8.31
N GLN A 323 -12.27 -6.27 -7.76
CA GLN A 323 -13.00 -5.17 -8.38
C GLN A 323 -12.02 -4.16 -8.98
N ALA A 324 -12.51 -3.35 -9.93
CA ALA A 324 -11.79 -2.17 -10.35
C ALA A 324 -11.44 -1.31 -9.13
N THR A 325 -10.30 -0.65 -9.18
CA THR A 325 -9.86 0.21 -8.08
C THR A 325 -9.85 1.66 -8.55
N ALA A 326 -10.22 2.55 -7.63
CA ALA A 326 -10.00 3.97 -7.78
C ALA A 326 -8.88 4.42 -6.84
N THR A 327 -8.08 5.35 -7.29
CA THR A 327 -7.01 5.94 -6.51
C THR A 327 -7.34 7.42 -6.29
N LYS A 328 -7.73 7.76 -5.06
CA LYS A 328 -7.86 9.16 -4.62
C LYS A 328 -6.59 9.54 -3.88
N LEU A 329 -5.90 10.53 -4.38
CA LEU A 329 -4.61 10.97 -3.87
C LEU A 329 -4.65 12.45 -3.52
N LYS A 330 -3.99 12.81 -2.43
CA LYS A 330 -3.67 14.19 -2.11
C LYS A 330 -2.14 14.31 -2.07
N VAL A 331 -1.54 14.42 -3.24
CA VAL A 331 -0.08 14.52 -3.36
C VAL A 331 0.31 15.96 -3.03
N THR A 332 0.92 16.15 -1.86
CA THR A 332 1.50 17.45 -1.47
C THR A 332 0.52 18.63 -1.58
N GLY A 333 -0.78 18.38 -1.31
CA GLY A 333 -1.82 19.40 -1.41
C GLY A 333 -2.43 19.57 -2.80
N VAL A 334 -2.09 18.71 -3.77
CA VAL A 334 -2.77 18.61 -5.07
C VAL A 334 -3.75 17.44 -5.02
N ASP A 335 -5.02 17.72 -5.24
CA ASP A 335 -6.06 16.70 -5.29
C ASP A 335 -6.05 16.00 -6.65
N LEU A 336 -5.96 14.68 -6.63
CA LEU A 336 -5.93 13.81 -7.79
C LEU A 336 -6.91 12.65 -7.62
N TYR A 337 -7.51 12.23 -8.72
CA TYR A 337 -8.34 11.04 -8.76
C TYR A 337 -8.09 10.27 -10.05
N SER A 338 -7.94 8.98 -9.96
CA SER A 338 -7.78 8.10 -11.11
C SER A 338 -8.56 6.80 -10.89
N ALA A 339 -9.27 6.33 -11.90
CA ALA A 339 -10.06 5.11 -11.84
C ALA A 339 -10.11 4.39 -13.17
N GLY A 340 -10.24 3.07 -13.12
CA GLY A 340 -10.44 2.22 -14.28
C GLY A 340 -9.25 2.22 -15.25
N ASP A 341 -9.53 1.95 -16.51
CA ASP A 341 -8.57 2.02 -17.62
C ASP A 341 -8.46 3.46 -18.13
N PHE A 342 -7.64 4.26 -17.45
CA PHE A 342 -7.41 5.66 -17.81
C PHE A 342 -6.43 5.86 -18.97
N ILE A 343 -5.77 4.81 -19.44
CA ILE A 343 -4.90 4.87 -20.63
C ILE A 343 -5.77 4.85 -21.88
N GLY A 344 -6.78 3.98 -21.89
CA GLY A 344 -7.58 3.73 -23.07
C GLY A 344 -6.87 2.83 -24.08
N GLY A 345 -7.56 2.49 -25.15
CA GLY A 345 -7.06 1.61 -26.22
C GLY A 345 -7.75 1.87 -27.54
N GLU A 346 -7.58 0.97 -28.49
CA GLU A 346 -8.23 1.03 -29.77
C GLU A 346 -9.77 1.07 -29.62
N GLY A 347 -10.42 2.02 -30.29
CA GLY A 347 -11.86 2.26 -30.18
C GLY A 347 -12.30 3.06 -28.94
N SER A 348 -11.39 3.51 -28.07
CA SER A 348 -11.72 4.44 -27.01
C SER A 348 -11.71 5.89 -27.46
N GLU A 349 -12.55 6.72 -26.85
CA GLU A 349 -12.62 8.16 -27.07
C GLU A 349 -12.36 8.90 -25.75
N ASP A 350 -11.80 10.11 -25.86
CA ASP A 350 -11.54 10.97 -24.71
C ASP A 350 -12.52 12.14 -24.65
N LEU A 351 -13.18 12.30 -23.49
CA LEU A 351 -13.80 13.57 -23.13
C LEU A 351 -12.85 14.32 -22.21
N VAL A 352 -12.47 15.56 -22.60
CA VAL A 352 -11.47 16.35 -21.87
C VAL A 352 -11.98 17.73 -21.55
N LEU A 353 -11.86 18.12 -20.29
CA LEU A 353 -12.07 19.48 -19.80
C LEU A 353 -10.75 20.02 -19.24
N ARG A 354 -10.36 21.21 -19.70
CA ARG A 354 -9.16 21.92 -19.20
C ARG A 354 -9.52 23.34 -18.82
N ASP A 355 -9.28 23.69 -17.55
CA ASP A 355 -9.33 25.06 -17.06
C ASP A 355 -7.99 25.42 -16.39
N PRO A 356 -7.01 25.93 -17.16
CA PRO A 356 -5.69 26.26 -16.63
C PRO A 356 -5.73 27.39 -15.57
N ARG A 357 -6.74 28.28 -15.63
CA ARG A 357 -6.87 29.39 -14.68
C ARG A 357 -7.26 28.90 -13.29
N ARG A 358 -8.09 27.87 -13.24
CA ARG A 358 -8.53 27.23 -11.98
C ARG A 358 -7.67 26.05 -11.59
N GLY A 359 -6.71 25.64 -12.44
CA GLY A 359 -5.91 24.45 -12.21
C GLY A 359 -6.75 23.17 -12.26
N ILE A 360 -7.72 23.08 -13.17
CA ILE A 360 -8.61 21.91 -13.30
C ILE A 360 -8.32 21.18 -14.59
N TYR A 361 -8.18 19.86 -14.50
CA TYR A 361 -8.14 18.95 -15.61
C TYR A 361 -9.01 17.74 -15.32
N LYS A 362 -9.90 17.38 -16.25
CA LYS A 362 -10.71 16.16 -16.21
C LYS A 362 -10.59 15.44 -17.54
N ARG A 363 -10.30 14.16 -17.52
CA ARG A 363 -10.34 13.26 -18.68
C ARG A 363 -11.17 12.04 -18.34
N LEU A 364 -12.15 11.73 -19.17
CA LEU A 364 -12.91 10.50 -19.13
C LEU A 364 -12.62 9.71 -20.38
N VAL A 365 -12.25 8.45 -20.23
CA VAL A 365 -12.04 7.50 -21.32
C VAL A 365 -13.32 6.73 -21.54
N ILE A 366 -13.85 6.81 -22.75
CA ILE A 366 -15.14 6.23 -23.14
C ILE A 366 -14.88 5.08 -24.11
N ASN A 367 -15.56 3.97 -23.92
CA ASN A 367 -15.60 2.86 -24.88
C ASN A 367 -17.07 2.47 -25.14
N GLY A 368 -17.54 2.73 -26.36
CA GLY A 368 -18.95 2.64 -26.69
C GLY A 368 -19.81 3.53 -25.77
N PRO A 369 -20.88 3.01 -25.14
CA PRO A 369 -21.74 3.80 -24.26
C PRO A 369 -21.26 3.84 -22.80
N HIS A 370 -20.00 3.47 -22.49
CA HIS A 370 -19.55 3.32 -21.10
C HIS A 370 -18.29 4.12 -20.82
N ILE A 371 -18.18 4.69 -19.61
CA ILE A 371 -16.91 5.16 -19.07
C ILE A 371 -16.08 3.95 -18.68
N VAL A 372 -14.84 3.87 -19.14
CA VAL A 372 -13.88 2.84 -18.78
C VAL A 372 -12.75 3.36 -17.92
N GLY A 373 -12.46 4.66 -17.97
CA GLY A 373 -11.41 5.29 -17.19
C GLY A 373 -11.68 6.76 -16.91
N ALA A 374 -11.10 7.26 -15.83
CA ALA A 374 -11.19 8.66 -15.43
C ALA A 374 -9.89 9.16 -14.79
N VAL A 375 -9.45 10.36 -15.15
CA VAL A 375 -8.37 11.11 -14.51
C VAL A 375 -8.86 12.50 -14.18
N LEU A 376 -8.79 12.89 -12.90
CA LEU A 376 -9.17 14.21 -12.43
C LEU A 376 -8.01 14.85 -11.68
N TYR A 377 -7.76 16.13 -11.92
CA TYR A 377 -6.76 16.96 -11.28
C TYR A 377 -7.42 18.26 -10.79
N GLY A 378 -7.15 18.64 -9.55
CA GLY A 378 -7.68 19.83 -8.89
C GLY A 378 -9.12 19.68 -8.41
N ASP A 379 -10.11 19.59 -9.29
CA ASP A 379 -11.51 19.29 -8.91
C ASP A 379 -11.78 17.78 -9.06
N VAL A 380 -11.76 17.07 -7.94
CA VAL A 380 -11.94 15.61 -7.88
C VAL A 380 -13.26 15.16 -7.26
N LYS A 381 -14.18 16.10 -7.00
CA LYS A 381 -15.43 15.83 -6.25
C LYS A 381 -16.32 14.77 -6.91
N ASP A 382 -16.37 14.76 -8.26
CA ASP A 382 -17.17 13.80 -9.02
C ASP A 382 -16.48 12.46 -9.26
N GLY A 383 -15.23 12.28 -8.80
CA GLY A 383 -14.45 11.04 -8.97
C GLY A 383 -15.18 9.78 -8.50
N PRO A 384 -15.78 9.74 -7.28
CA PRO A 384 -16.55 8.58 -6.82
C PRO A 384 -17.74 8.25 -7.73
N TRP A 385 -18.45 9.26 -8.25
CA TRP A 385 -19.57 9.06 -9.16
C TRP A 385 -19.15 8.49 -10.51
N TYR A 386 -18.03 8.97 -11.10
CA TYR A 386 -17.48 8.35 -12.30
C TYR A 386 -17.03 6.91 -12.04
N PHE A 387 -16.47 6.64 -10.87
CA PHE A 387 -16.05 5.29 -10.52
C PHE A 387 -17.24 4.34 -10.36
N GLU A 388 -18.33 4.78 -9.77
CA GLU A 388 -19.58 4.02 -9.70
C GLU A 388 -20.10 3.67 -11.10
N MET A 389 -20.08 4.64 -12.04
CA MET A 389 -20.45 4.39 -13.44
C MET A 389 -19.53 3.38 -14.14
N ILE A 390 -18.21 3.42 -13.85
CA ILE A 390 -17.25 2.43 -14.37
C ILE A 390 -17.60 1.03 -13.83
N GLN A 391 -17.86 0.91 -12.53
CA GLN A 391 -18.17 -0.37 -11.89
C GLN A 391 -19.48 -0.96 -12.36
N SER A 392 -20.52 -0.14 -12.44
CA SER A 392 -21.88 -0.57 -12.86
C SER A 392 -22.02 -0.68 -14.37
N ARG A 393 -21.03 -0.24 -15.15
CA ARG A 393 -21.09 -0.15 -16.62
C ARG A 393 -22.34 0.59 -17.08
N THR A 394 -22.61 1.74 -16.44
CA THR A 394 -23.75 2.59 -16.77
C THR A 394 -23.68 3.05 -18.22
N ASP A 395 -24.80 2.97 -18.96
CA ASP A 395 -24.93 3.59 -20.27
C ASP A 395 -25.03 5.11 -20.11
N ILE A 396 -24.04 5.82 -20.66
CA ILE A 396 -23.90 7.27 -20.55
C ILE A 396 -24.41 8.02 -21.78
N SER A 397 -25.06 7.35 -22.73
CA SER A 397 -25.45 7.94 -24.03
C SER A 397 -26.26 9.22 -23.85
N ALA A 398 -27.23 9.24 -22.91
CA ALA A 398 -28.06 10.39 -22.60
C ALA A 398 -27.31 11.51 -21.83
N LEU A 399 -26.24 11.17 -21.12
CA LEU A 399 -25.50 12.12 -20.27
C LEU A 399 -24.24 12.68 -20.92
N ARG A 400 -23.84 12.13 -22.05
CA ARG A 400 -22.52 12.36 -22.68
C ARG A 400 -22.13 13.83 -22.83
N SER A 401 -23.07 14.70 -23.23
CA SER A 401 -22.82 16.11 -23.45
C SER A 401 -22.58 16.92 -22.16
N GLN A 402 -23.00 16.41 -21.02
CA GLN A 402 -22.94 17.08 -19.72
C GLN A 402 -21.98 16.42 -18.74
N LEU A 403 -21.48 15.26 -19.08
CA LEU A 403 -20.73 14.37 -18.18
C LEU A 403 -19.55 15.06 -17.48
N LEU A 404 -18.76 15.87 -18.23
CA LEU A 404 -17.60 16.58 -17.69
C LEU A 404 -17.94 17.68 -16.69
N PHE A 405 -19.20 18.16 -16.66
CA PHE A 405 -19.65 19.20 -15.72
C PHE A 405 -20.07 18.62 -14.36
N GLY A 406 -20.13 17.29 -14.25
CA GLY A 406 -20.32 16.58 -13.00
C GLY A 406 -21.74 16.13 -12.70
N GLN A 407 -21.88 15.38 -11.61
CA GLN A 407 -23.12 14.73 -11.21
C GLN A 407 -24.29 15.70 -11.04
N ALA A 408 -24.02 16.85 -10.43
CA ALA A 408 -25.08 17.83 -10.12
C ALA A 408 -25.79 18.37 -11.37
N LEU A 409 -25.06 18.55 -12.49
CA LEU A 409 -25.65 19.02 -13.74
C LEU A 409 -26.39 17.89 -14.48
N CYS A 410 -25.82 16.70 -14.46
CA CYS A 410 -26.47 15.52 -15.07
C CYS A 410 -27.79 15.17 -14.38
N ALA A 411 -27.89 15.34 -13.07
CA ALA A 411 -29.10 15.08 -12.30
C ALA A 411 -30.23 16.10 -12.57
N GLN A 412 -29.91 17.29 -13.10
CA GLN A 412 -30.92 18.31 -13.47
C GLN A 412 -31.49 18.08 -14.88
N ALA A 413 -30.83 17.26 -15.69
CA ALA A 413 -31.21 17.00 -17.07
C ALA A 413 -31.92 15.65 -17.27
N ALA A 414 -32.00 14.83 -16.24
CA ALA A 414 -32.74 13.56 -16.18
C ALA A 414 -34.10 13.76 -15.50
#